data_b2fab058f59906c6b8c4aa6aee58b3be
#
_entry.id   b2fab058f59906c6b8c4aa6aee58b3be
#
_cell.length_a   1.000
_cell.length_b   1.000
_cell.length_c   1.000
_cell.angle_alpha   90.00
_cell.angle_beta   90.00
_cell.angle_gamma   90.00
#
_symmetry.space_group_name_H-M   'P 1'
#
loop_
_entity.id
_entity.type
_entity.pdbx_description
1 polymer ?
#
loop_
_entity_poly.entity_id
_entity_poly.type
_entity_poly.pdbx_seq_one_letter_code
_entity_poly.pdbx_strand_id
1 'polypeptide(L)'
;MGQQAIKAKNRRLVDAVLKIRAERESKPTPARSVNELPLIAVTCSTGWECYAIVEELTKTLRFRVRALYRTQGTQASARLEALLQDTEAAHPGLLTLHPGVDMNSQEALTRAFRDCAGVVLYVTANTSKAGKITNHGNDPVGGRAAVMRQVLASLGALKANPSVRQVITLIFPTDKVSDFVGDVPKIPWWIRQKLRLSDFLRAEGINVTCIHRPAYYYAMHRVDYTAKTHFRGDSQLSKTMIREDNIPGITPPDFLVNWLDVRDVGKWVGTCFEYPEVFSNQDFSIASCAHTGHQLVEIAEKNNRHGTRFRYRPFPMWLMKTLSAFTAEVVYPLRYAQWYNDRGNGYDFACNEDLADLERVHPRWSFEKELEFWGINDIAPRKKAG
;
A
#
# COMPACT_ATOMS: atom_id res chain seq x y z
N MET A 1 12.23 -9.28 -16.88
CA MET A 1 11.66 -8.40 -17.94
C MET A 1 12.27 -7.03 -17.80
N GLY A 2 12.79 -6.40 -18.86
CA GLY A 2 13.37 -5.05 -18.79
C GLY A 2 12.28 -3.97 -18.61
N GLN A 3 12.67 -2.74 -18.25
CA GLN A 3 11.79 -1.57 -18.05
C GLN A 3 10.77 -1.41 -19.21
N GLN A 4 11.21 -1.57 -20.45
CA GLN A 4 10.33 -1.47 -21.62
C GLN A 4 9.19 -2.49 -21.63
N ALA A 5 9.41 -3.70 -21.09
CA ALA A 5 8.38 -4.72 -21.03
C ALA A 5 7.31 -4.40 -19.95
N ILE A 6 7.71 -3.81 -18.84
CA ILE A 6 6.79 -3.34 -17.79
C ILE A 6 5.92 -2.22 -18.33
N LYS A 7 6.56 -1.24 -18.96
CA LYS A 7 5.89 -0.11 -19.62
C LYS A 7 4.84 -0.58 -20.62
N ALA A 8 5.24 -1.45 -21.55
CA ALA A 8 4.33 -2.01 -22.55
C ALA A 8 3.19 -2.82 -21.92
N LYS A 9 3.44 -3.50 -20.80
CA LYS A 9 2.43 -4.24 -20.05
C LYS A 9 1.42 -3.32 -19.37
N ASN A 10 1.89 -2.33 -18.61
CA ASN A 10 1.01 -1.37 -17.94
C ASN A 10 0.14 -0.61 -18.96
N ARG A 11 0.73 -0.14 -20.05
CA ARG A 11 -0.01 0.54 -21.14
C ARG A 11 -1.11 -0.35 -21.71
N ARG A 12 -0.83 -1.61 -22.01
CA ARG A 12 -1.85 -2.57 -22.52
C ARG A 12 -3.00 -2.75 -21.54
N LEU A 13 -2.71 -2.86 -20.23
CA LEU A 13 -3.74 -3.00 -19.20
C LEU A 13 -4.60 -1.73 -19.11
N VAL A 14 -3.97 -0.55 -19.13
CA VAL A 14 -4.67 0.75 -19.14
C VAL A 14 -5.56 0.88 -20.38
N ASP A 15 -5.04 0.59 -21.57
CA ASP A 15 -5.80 0.68 -22.83
C ASP A 15 -7.00 -0.27 -22.82
N ALA A 16 -6.83 -1.49 -22.29
CA ALA A 16 -7.92 -2.45 -22.13
C ALA A 16 -9.01 -1.93 -21.18
N VAL A 17 -8.63 -1.35 -20.03
CA VAL A 17 -9.57 -0.73 -19.09
C VAL A 17 -10.35 0.39 -19.76
N LEU A 18 -9.68 1.30 -20.45
CA LEU A 18 -10.31 2.46 -21.11
C LEU A 18 -11.28 2.02 -22.20
N LYS A 19 -10.90 1.00 -22.99
CA LYS A 19 -11.78 0.43 -24.02
C LYS A 19 -13.06 -0.14 -23.41
N ILE A 20 -12.94 -1.00 -22.39
CA ILE A 20 -14.10 -1.62 -21.74
C ILE A 20 -14.95 -0.56 -21.04
N ARG A 21 -14.32 0.45 -20.42
CA ARG A 21 -15.04 1.58 -19.79
C ARG A 21 -15.90 2.30 -20.83
N ALA A 22 -15.37 2.67 -21.98
CA ALA A 22 -16.11 3.32 -23.06
C ALA A 22 -17.27 2.44 -23.57
N GLU A 23 -17.05 1.12 -23.73
CA GLU A 23 -18.09 0.18 -24.13
C GLU A 23 -19.22 0.06 -23.07
N ARG A 24 -18.89 0.14 -21.77
CA ARG A 24 -19.88 0.08 -20.69
C ARG A 24 -20.64 1.41 -20.56
N GLU A 25 -19.99 2.55 -20.70
CA GLU A 25 -20.61 3.86 -20.65
C GLU A 25 -21.57 4.11 -21.81
N SER A 26 -21.36 3.46 -22.95
CA SER A 26 -22.29 3.51 -24.08
C SER A 26 -23.60 2.73 -23.87
N LYS A 27 -23.68 1.91 -22.81
CA LYS A 27 -24.86 1.09 -22.48
C LYS A 27 -25.45 1.54 -21.14
N PRO A 28 -26.76 1.81 -21.08
CA PRO A 28 -27.38 2.16 -19.82
C PRO A 28 -27.23 1.01 -18.82
N THR A 29 -26.50 1.25 -17.74
CA THR A 29 -26.37 0.29 -16.65
C THR A 29 -27.47 0.60 -15.62
N PRO A 30 -28.35 -0.35 -15.32
CA PRO A 30 -29.38 -0.13 -14.30
C PRO A 30 -28.73 0.16 -12.95
N ALA A 31 -29.31 1.11 -12.20
CA ALA A 31 -28.91 1.37 -10.83
C ALA A 31 -29.07 0.09 -10.00
N ARG A 32 -28.02 -0.35 -9.34
CA ARG A 32 -28.04 -1.51 -8.44
C ARG A 32 -28.33 -1.05 -7.01
N SER A 33 -29.13 -1.81 -6.31
CA SER A 33 -29.26 -1.64 -4.86
C SER A 33 -27.93 -2.02 -4.16
N VAL A 34 -27.70 -1.51 -2.96
CA VAL A 34 -26.48 -1.86 -2.20
C VAL A 34 -26.33 -3.36 -2.03
N ASN A 35 -27.45 -4.09 -1.82
CA ASN A 35 -27.43 -5.55 -1.62
C ASN A 35 -27.01 -6.35 -2.85
N GLU A 36 -27.14 -5.78 -4.05
CA GLU A 36 -26.74 -6.41 -5.31
C GLU A 36 -25.27 -6.15 -5.68
N LEU A 37 -24.62 -5.25 -4.95
CA LEU A 37 -23.21 -4.97 -5.18
C LEU A 37 -22.33 -6.18 -4.74
N PRO A 38 -21.27 -6.49 -5.49
CA PRO A 38 -20.33 -7.54 -5.10
C PRO A 38 -19.66 -7.20 -3.77
N LEU A 39 -19.55 -8.19 -2.89
CA LEU A 39 -18.92 -8.06 -1.59
C LEU A 39 -17.42 -8.32 -1.69
N ILE A 40 -16.61 -7.37 -1.22
CA ILE A 40 -15.15 -7.48 -1.18
C ILE A 40 -14.68 -7.54 0.27
N ALA A 41 -13.93 -8.58 0.63
CA ALA A 41 -13.27 -8.63 1.93
C ALA A 41 -11.88 -7.99 1.86
N VAL A 42 -11.56 -7.17 2.85
CA VAL A 42 -10.22 -6.57 3.00
C VAL A 42 -9.62 -7.05 4.30
N THR A 43 -8.50 -7.79 4.23
CA THR A 43 -7.81 -8.28 5.43
C THR A 43 -6.92 -7.19 6.04
N CYS A 44 -6.61 -7.31 7.33
CA CYS A 44 -5.74 -6.35 8.04
C CYS A 44 -6.20 -4.89 7.94
N SER A 45 -7.51 -4.64 7.91
CA SER A 45 -8.11 -3.33 7.61
C SER A 45 -7.75 -2.19 8.56
N THR A 46 -7.19 -2.48 9.74
CA THR A 46 -6.63 -1.47 10.65
C THR A 46 -5.24 -0.97 10.23
N GLY A 47 -4.57 -1.65 9.30
CA GLY A 47 -3.33 -1.18 8.69
C GLY A 47 -3.60 -0.02 7.72
N TRP A 48 -2.65 0.87 7.56
CA TRP A 48 -2.76 2.09 6.75
C TRP A 48 -3.25 1.86 5.33
N GLU A 49 -2.55 0.97 4.63
CA GLU A 49 -2.81 0.63 3.26
C GLU A 49 -4.19 -0.01 3.09
N CYS A 50 -4.51 -0.98 3.95
CA CYS A 50 -5.79 -1.65 3.90
C CYS A 50 -6.95 -0.76 4.33
N TYR A 51 -6.72 0.17 5.28
CA TYR A 51 -7.70 1.19 5.63
C TYR A 51 -8.03 2.10 4.43
N ALA A 52 -7.00 2.62 3.75
CA ALA A 52 -7.20 3.45 2.56
C ALA A 52 -7.93 2.69 1.44
N ILE A 53 -7.67 1.39 1.30
CA ILE A 53 -8.41 0.55 0.36
C ILE A 53 -9.89 0.44 0.76
N VAL A 54 -10.19 0.20 2.03
CA VAL A 54 -11.58 0.17 2.52
C VAL A 54 -12.28 1.49 2.22
N GLU A 55 -11.63 2.62 2.58
CA GLU A 55 -12.17 3.96 2.36
C GLU A 55 -12.43 4.24 0.86
N GLU A 56 -11.48 3.95 -0.02
CA GLU A 56 -11.63 4.20 -1.45
C GLU A 56 -12.66 3.26 -2.09
N LEU A 57 -12.72 1.99 -1.70
CA LEU A 57 -13.76 1.08 -2.19
C LEU A 57 -15.17 1.52 -1.81
N THR A 58 -15.36 2.02 -0.58
CA THR A 58 -16.67 2.54 -0.15
C THR A 58 -17.08 3.80 -0.92
N LYS A 59 -16.12 4.70 -1.23
CA LYS A 59 -16.40 5.90 -2.03
C LYS A 59 -16.86 5.61 -3.46
N THR A 60 -16.48 4.46 -4.02
CA THR A 60 -16.86 4.12 -5.41
C THR A 60 -18.34 3.77 -5.56
N LEU A 61 -19.01 3.36 -4.49
CA LEU A 61 -20.39 2.83 -4.48
C LEU A 61 -20.60 1.67 -5.45
N ARG A 62 -19.54 0.91 -5.77
CA ARG A 62 -19.55 -0.22 -6.71
C ARG A 62 -19.41 -1.56 -6.01
N PHE A 63 -19.05 -1.54 -4.74
CA PHE A 63 -18.78 -2.71 -3.93
C PHE A 63 -19.36 -2.54 -2.54
N ARG A 64 -19.85 -3.64 -1.96
CA ARG A 64 -19.95 -3.74 -0.50
C ARG A 64 -18.57 -4.14 0.03
N VAL A 65 -18.20 -3.61 1.18
CA VAL A 65 -16.90 -3.87 1.78
C VAL A 65 -17.05 -4.53 3.13
N ARG A 66 -16.29 -5.61 3.34
CA ARG A 66 -16.15 -6.28 4.63
C ARG A 66 -14.74 -6.07 5.15
N ALA A 67 -14.59 -5.20 6.13
CA ALA A 67 -13.31 -4.86 6.73
C ALA A 67 -12.96 -5.84 7.85
N LEU A 68 -11.89 -6.64 7.65
CA LEU A 68 -11.47 -7.68 8.58
C LEU A 68 -10.30 -7.19 9.43
N TYR A 69 -10.42 -7.29 10.74
CA TYR A 69 -9.34 -6.93 11.66
C TYR A 69 -9.39 -7.77 12.94
N ARG A 70 -8.26 -7.79 13.67
CA ARG A 70 -8.11 -8.68 14.80
C ARG A 70 -8.58 -8.07 16.12
N THR A 71 -8.17 -6.85 16.43
CA THR A 71 -8.30 -6.27 17.77
C THR A 71 -9.26 -5.08 17.76
N GLN A 72 -10.28 -5.14 18.61
CA GLN A 72 -11.18 -4.02 18.92
C GLN A 72 -10.58 -3.10 20.00
N GLY A 73 -11.17 -1.93 20.18
CA GLY A 73 -10.81 -0.99 21.24
C GLY A 73 -9.44 -0.32 21.03
N THR A 74 -8.87 -0.42 19.86
CA THR A 74 -7.64 0.29 19.49
C THR A 74 -7.99 1.57 18.74
N GLN A 75 -7.09 2.56 18.74
CA GLN A 75 -7.26 3.76 17.92
C GLN A 75 -7.38 3.42 16.44
N ALA A 76 -6.75 2.35 15.98
CA ALA A 76 -6.85 1.90 14.61
C ALA A 76 -8.22 1.29 14.29
N SER A 77 -8.87 0.59 15.24
CA SER A 77 -10.26 0.13 15.06
C SER A 77 -11.27 1.27 15.16
N ALA A 78 -11.04 2.25 16.03
CA ALA A 78 -11.91 3.43 16.15
C ALA A 78 -12.01 4.23 14.82
N ARG A 79 -10.96 4.23 14.01
CA ARG A 79 -11.01 4.82 12.67
C ARG A 79 -11.97 4.08 11.73
N LEU A 80 -11.95 2.75 11.75
CA LEU A 80 -12.90 1.96 10.97
C LEU A 80 -14.32 2.14 11.45
N GLU A 81 -14.52 2.28 12.76
CA GLU A 81 -15.83 2.54 13.37
C GLU A 81 -16.36 3.92 12.95
N ALA A 82 -15.51 4.96 12.92
CA ALA A 82 -15.88 6.28 12.40
C ALA A 82 -16.24 6.22 10.90
N LEU A 83 -15.43 5.55 10.08
CA LEU A 83 -15.72 5.35 8.67
C LEU A 83 -17.03 4.57 8.46
N LEU A 84 -17.32 3.58 9.30
CA LEU A 84 -18.59 2.86 9.27
C LEU A 84 -19.77 3.81 9.56
N GLN A 85 -19.68 4.64 10.59
CA GLN A 85 -20.73 5.59 10.95
C GLN A 85 -21.03 6.56 9.80
N ASP A 86 -20.00 7.14 9.19
CA ASP A 86 -20.14 8.05 8.05
C ASP A 86 -20.74 7.33 6.83
N THR A 87 -20.28 6.10 6.56
CA THR A 87 -20.76 5.31 5.43
C THR A 87 -22.19 4.85 5.64
N GLU A 88 -22.53 4.39 6.84
CA GLU A 88 -23.87 3.87 7.17
C GLU A 88 -24.92 4.99 7.11
N ALA A 89 -24.56 6.22 7.52
CA ALA A 89 -25.45 7.38 7.41
C ALA A 89 -25.81 7.71 5.96
N ALA A 90 -24.88 7.55 5.02
CA ALA A 90 -25.06 7.87 3.61
C ALA A 90 -25.56 6.68 2.78
N HIS A 91 -25.06 5.49 3.05
CA HIS A 91 -25.25 4.26 2.25
C HIS A 91 -25.32 3.03 3.16
N PRO A 92 -26.47 2.77 3.80
CA PRO A 92 -26.65 1.65 4.73
C PRO A 92 -26.25 0.30 4.14
N GLY A 93 -25.43 -0.47 4.88
CA GLY A 93 -24.99 -1.81 4.51
C GLY A 93 -23.85 -1.86 3.48
N LEU A 94 -23.28 -0.70 3.08
CA LEU A 94 -22.16 -0.65 2.14
C LEU A 94 -20.86 -1.13 2.79
N LEU A 95 -20.61 -0.78 4.06
CA LEU A 95 -19.45 -1.21 4.85
C LEU A 95 -19.90 -2.06 6.03
N THR A 96 -19.19 -3.16 6.26
CA THR A 96 -19.37 -3.98 7.47
C THR A 96 -18.04 -4.24 8.14
N LEU A 97 -18.01 -4.21 9.46
CA LEU A 97 -16.81 -4.48 10.25
C LEU A 97 -16.85 -5.90 10.82
N HIS A 98 -15.76 -6.64 10.63
CA HIS A 98 -15.58 -7.98 11.16
C HIS A 98 -14.36 -8.05 12.08
N PRO A 99 -14.53 -7.78 13.38
CA PRO A 99 -13.49 -7.90 14.38
C PRO A 99 -13.18 -9.37 14.73
N GLY A 100 -12.05 -9.60 15.37
CA GLY A 100 -11.67 -10.92 15.90
C GLY A 100 -11.16 -11.88 14.84
N VAL A 101 -10.90 -11.42 13.62
CA VAL A 101 -10.38 -12.29 12.54
C VAL A 101 -8.87 -12.46 12.67
N ASP A 102 -8.46 -13.65 13.09
CA ASP A 102 -7.05 -14.04 13.10
C ASP A 102 -6.64 -14.60 11.74
N MET A 103 -5.65 -13.98 11.12
CA MET A 103 -5.07 -14.42 9.84
C MET A 103 -4.43 -15.81 9.88
N ASN A 104 -4.14 -16.35 11.07
CA ASN A 104 -3.63 -17.72 11.24
C ASN A 104 -4.75 -18.77 11.36
N SER A 105 -6.02 -18.36 11.46
CA SER A 105 -7.17 -19.26 11.60
C SER A 105 -7.89 -19.42 10.27
N GLN A 106 -7.73 -20.59 9.66
CA GLN A 106 -8.45 -20.95 8.44
C GLN A 106 -9.97 -20.85 8.65
N GLU A 107 -10.48 -21.31 9.79
CA GLU A 107 -11.90 -21.30 10.11
C GLU A 107 -12.45 -19.88 10.19
N ALA A 108 -11.74 -18.96 10.89
CA ALA A 108 -12.12 -17.56 10.98
C ALA A 108 -12.13 -16.90 9.60
N LEU A 109 -11.11 -17.15 8.76
CA LEU A 109 -11.04 -16.64 7.40
C LEU A 109 -12.11 -17.26 6.50
N THR A 110 -12.43 -18.54 6.64
CA THR A 110 -13.51 -19.19 5.88
C THR A 110 -14.85 -18.53 6.15
N ARG A 111 -15.16 -18.23 7.42
CA ARG A 111 -16.38 -17.48 7.76
C ARG A 111 -16.34 -16.05 7.21
N ALA A 112 -15.17 -15.40 7.31
CA ALA A 112 -15.01 -14.01 6.88
C ALA A 112 -15.10 -13.83 5.35
N PHE A 113 -14.72 -14.85 4.57
CA PHE A 113 -14.75 -14.81 3.10
C PHE A 113 -16.08 -15.31 2.51
N ARG A 114 -17.01 -15.77 3.36
CA ARG A 114 -18.32 -16.25 2.90
C ARG A 114 -19.04 -15.18 2.08
N ASP A 115 -19.56 -15.58 0.93
CA ASP A 115 -20.31 -14.75 -0.02
C ASP A 115 -19.51 -13.59 -0.63
N CYS A 116 -18.19 -13.52 -0.41
CA CYS A 116 -17.34 -12.53 -1.04
C CYS A 116 -17.11 -12.88 -2.52
N ALA A 117 -17.18 -11.85 -3.38
CA ALA A 117 -16.81 -11.96 -4.78
C ALA A 117 -15.30 -11.76 -4.98
N GLY A 118 -14.64 -11.06 -4.06
CA GLY A 118 -13.21 -10.80 -4.08
C GLY A 118 -12.61 -10.59 -2.71
N VAL A 119 -11.29 -10.74 -2.62
CA VAL A 119 -10.53 -10.58 -1.37
C VAL A 119 -9.27 -9.76 -1.63
N VAL A 120 -9.06 -8.71 -0.84
CA VAL A 120 -7.74 -8.07 -0.71
C VAL A 120 -7.00 -8.82 0.38
N LEU A 121 -5.98 -9.59 -0.01
CA LEU A 121 -5.22 -10.43 0.90
C LEU A 121 -3.90 -9.77 1.26
N TYR A 122 -3.82 -9.30 2.49
CA TYR A 122 -2.61 -8.77 3.07
C TYR A 122 -2.08 -9.72 4.14
N VAL A 123 -0.84 -10.18 3.99
CA VAL A 123 -0.13 -10.98 4.99
C VAL A 123 0.98 -10.15 5.61
N THR A 124 1.23 -10.33 6.89
CA THR A 124 2.23 -9.56 7.62
C THR A 124 3.17 -10.46 8.41
N ALA A 125 4.45 -10.09 8.44
CA ALA A 125 5.42 -10.73 9.33
C ALA A 125 5.25 -10.28 10.79
N ASN A 126 4.45 -9.24 11.03
CA ASN A 126 4.19 -8.75 12.36
C ASN A 126 3.14 -9.64 13.03
N THR A 127 3.50 -10.24 14.14
CA THR A 127 2.57 -10.98 14.99
C THR A 127 2.39 -10.23 16.30
N SER A 128 1.18 -10.22 16.84
CA SER A 128 0.98 -9.73 18.19
C SER A 128 0.77 -10.91 19.12
N LYS A 129 1.54 -10.95 20.18
CA LYS A 129 1.34 -11.86 21.30
C LYS A 129 1.05 -11.01 22.54
N ALA A 130 -0.10 -11.25 23.16
CA ALA A 130 -0.53 -10.52 24.37
C ALA A 130 -0.52 -8.97 24.21
N GLY A 131 -1.01 -8.46 23.07
CA GLY A 131 -1.10 -7.02 22.80
C GLY A 131 0.22 -6.34 22.40
N LYS A 132 1.33 -7.06 22.39
CA LYS A 132 2.61 -6.54 21.87
C LYS A 132 2.81 -6.98 20.42
N ILE A 133 3.08 -6.03 19.53
CA ILE A 133 3.47 -6.33 18.17
C ILE A 133 4.89 -6.90 18.20
N THR A 134 5.03 -8.16 17.80
CA THR A 134 6.34 -8.79 17.60
C THR A 134 6.72 -8.59 16.15
N ASN A 135 7.68 -7.72 15.89
CA ASN A 135 8.27 -7.57 14.56
C ASN A 135 9.36 -8.63 14.39
N HIS A 136 9.12 -9.56 13.48
CA HIS A 136 10.09 -10.61 13.14
C HIS A 136 11.19 -10.14 12.16
N GLY A 137 11.40 -8.84 12.02
CA GLY A 137 12.43 -8.31 11.13
C GLY A 137 13.83 -8.85 11.41
N ASN A 138 14.15 -9.10 12.68
CA ASN A 138 15.40 -9.70 13.15
C ASN A 138 15.33 -11.24 13.31
N ASP A 139 14.15 -11.84 13.15
CA ASP A 139 13.94 -13.28 13.20
C ASP A 139 13.40 -13.78 11.85
N PRO A 140 14.25 -14.04 10.88
CA PRO A 140 13.83 -14.51 9.55
C PRO A 140 13.09 -15.85 9.59
N VAL A 141 13.41 -16.70 10.53
CA VAL A 141 12.80 -18.04 10.66
C VAL A 141 11.38 -17.93 11.22
N GLY A 142 11.22 -17.27 12.36
CA GLY A 142 9.92 -17.05 12.98
C GLY A 142 8.99 -16.21 12.10
N GLY A 143 9.54 -15.18 11.46
CA GLY A 143 8.78 -14.36 10.52
C GLY A 143 8.30 -15.11 9.28
N ARG A 144 9.14 -15.99 8.71
CA ARG A 144 8.74 -16.86 7.59
C ARG A 144 7.64 -17.82 8.02
N ALA A 145 7.79 -18.44 9.19
CA ALA A 145 6.78 -19.35 9.72
C ALA A 145 5.44 -18.64 9.98
N ALA A 146 5.47 -17.38 10.47
CA ALA A 146 4.28 -16.57 10.68
C ALA A 146 3.56 -16.25 9.35
N VAL A 147 4.31 -15.82 8.33
CA VAL A 147 3.76 -15.54 7.01
C VAL A 147 3.19 -16.82 6.38
N MET A 148 3.92 -17.93 6.45
CA MET A 148 3.46 -19.22 5.87
C MET A 148 2.18 -19.73 6.54
N ARG A 149 2.04 -19.60 7.86
CA ARG A 149 0.77 -19.95 8.53
C ARG A 149 -0.41 -19.13 8.00
N GLN A 150 -0.23 -17.82 7.83
CA GLN A 150 -1.26 -16.96 7.26
C GLN A 150 -1.59 -17.33 5.82
N VAL A 151 -0.58 -17.65 5.01
CA VAL A 151 -0.75 -18.06 3.62
C VAL A 151 -1.55 -19.36 3.52
N LEU A 152 -1.19 -20.38 4.31
CA LEU A 152 -1.88 -21.68 4.31
C LEU A 152 -3.33 -21.55 4.83
N ALA A 153 -3.54 -20.80 5.90
CA ALA A 153 -4.88 -20.53 6.42
C ALA A 153 -5.74 -19.80 5.38
N SER A 154 -5.16 -18.80 4.70
CA SER A 154 -5.84 -18.06 3.63
C SER A 154 -6.16 -18.93 2.43
N LEU A 155 -5.23 -19.80 2.00
CA LEU A 155 -5.44 -20.74 0.90
C LEU A 155 -6.61 -21.69 1.21
N GLY A 156 -6.61 -22.31 2.41
CA GLY A 156 -7.69 -23.18 2.83
C GLY A 156 -9.05 -22.47 2.86
N ALA A 157 -9.08 -21.21 3.34
CA ALA A 157 -10.29 -20.41 3.37
C ALA A 157 -10.77 -20.02 1.97
N LEU A 158 -9.86 -19.68 1.05
CA LEU A 158 -10.20 -19.35 -0.34
C LEU A 158 -10.76 -20.58 -1.07
N LYS A 159 -10.16 -21.75 -0.92
CA LYS A 159 -10.66 -23.00 -1.50
C LYS A 159 -12.05 -23.37 -0.96
N ALA A 160 -12.34 -23.05 0.30
CA ALA A 160 -13.65 -23.29 0.91
C ALA A 160 -14.73 -22.27 0.48
N ASN A 161 -14.35 -21.18 -0.21
CA ASN A 161 -15.25 -20.12 -0.66
C ASN A 161 -15.15 -19.90 -2.19
N PRO A 162 -15.78 -20.76 -3.00
CA PRO A 162 -15.71 -20.68 -4.47
C PRO A 162 -16.38 -19.43 -5.04
N SER A 163 -17.15 -18.68 -4.24
CA SER A 163 -17.68 -17.36 -4.61
C SER A 163 -16.58 -16.31 -4.82
N VAL A 164 -15.39 -16.49 -4.19
CA VAL A 164 -14.24 -15.61 -4.36
C VAL A 164 -13.60 -15.86 -5.72
N ARG A 165 -13.87 -14.95 -6.66
CA ARG A 165 -13.41 -15.07 -8.06
C ARG A 165 -12.08 -14.40 -8.31
N GLN A 166 -11.65 -13.49 -7.43
CA GLN A 166 -10.39 -12.77 -7.56
C GLN A 166 -9.79 -12.43 -6.20
N VAL A 167 -8.50 -12.62 -6.08
CA VAL A 167 -7.70 -12.19 -4.93
C VAL A 167 -6.72 -11.10 -5.38
N ILE A 168 -6.64 -10.00 -4.65
CA ILE A 168 -5.64 -8.96 -4.88
C ILE A 168 -4.61 -9.02 -3.77
N THR A 169 -3.33 -9.07 -4.14
CA THR A 169 -2.19 -8.98 -3.24
C THR A 169 -1.39 -7.72 -3.53
N LEU A 170 -0.75 -7.19 -2.50
CA LEU A 170 0.04 -5.96 -2.58
C LEU A 170 1.47 -6.28 -2.17
N ILE A 171 2.41 -6.00 -3.06
CA ILE A 171 3.82 -6.28 -2.84
C ILE A 171 4.72 -5.15 -3.34
N PHE A 172 5.98 -5.20 -2.96
CA PHE A 172 6.98 -4.32 -3.55
C PHE A 172 7.28 -4.71 -5.00
N PRO A 173 7.85 -3.80 -5.81
CA PRO A 173 8.11 -4.04 -7.23
C PRO A 173 8.95 -5.29 -7.44
N THR A 174 8.41 -6.24 -8.20
CA THR A 174 8.99 -7.58 -8.39
C THR A 174 9.53 -7.81 -9.77
N ASP A 175 9.06 -7.07 -10.73
CA ASP A 175 9.41 -7.33 -12.13
C ASP A 175 10.91 -7.21 -12.39
N LYS A 176 11.60 -6.47 -11.52
CA LYS A 176 13.05 -6.47 -11.51
C LYS A 176 13.65 -7.44 -10.49
N VAL A 177 12.85 -8.03 -9.62
CA VAL A 177 13.34 -9.11 -8.74
C VAL A 177 13.63 -10.38 -9.52
N SER A 178 12.88 -10.65 -10.60
CA SER A 178 13.21 -11.72 -11.54
C SER A 178 14.56 -11.51 -12.24
N ASP A 179 14.96 -10.26 -12.46
CA ASP A 179 16.27 -9.91 -13.01
C ASP A 179 17.41 -10.13 -11.97
N PHE A 180 17.04 -10.45 -10.73
CA PHE A 180 17.95 -10.63 -9.58
C PHE A 180 18.05 -12.06 -9.10
N VAL A 181 17.78 -13.03 -9.92
CA VAL A 181 17.94 -14.45 -9.55
C VAL A 181 19.36 -14.75 -9.02
N GLY A 182 20.36 -13.99 -9.48
CA GLY A 182 21.74 -14.02 -8.95
C GLY A 182 21.94 -13.30 -7.61
N ASP A 183 21.05 -12.33 -7.27
CA ASP A 183 21.16 -11.46 -6.08
C ASP A 183 20.11 -11.78 -5.00
N VAL A 184 19.48 -12.94 -5.08
CA VAL A 184 18.46 -13.42 -4.13
C VAL A 184 18.82 -13.25 -2.65
N PRO A 185 20.08 -13.39 -2.21
CA PRO A 185 20.46 -13.14 -0.81
C PRO A 185 20.30 -11.68 -0.37
N LYS A 186 20.38 -10.71 -1.29
CA LYS A 186 20.28 -9.27 -0.97
C LYS A 186 18.86 -8.76 -0.80
N ILE A 187 17.87 -9.50 -1.34
CA ILE A 187 16.47 -9.11 -1.21
C ILE A 187 16.00 -9.44 0.20
N PRO A 188 15.39 -8.48 0.92
CA PRO A 188 14.83 -8.74 2.23
C PRO A 188 13.91 -9.96 2.23
N TRP A 189 14.05 -10.87 3.19
CA TRP A 189 13.33 -12.14 3.25
C TRP A 189 11.80 -11.97 3.21
N TRP A 190 11.29 -10.89 3.79
CA TRP A 190 9.86 -10.60 3.83
C TRP A 190 9.32 -10.16 2.45
N ILE A 191 10.13 -9.50 1.61
CA ILE A 191 9.78 -9.25 0.20
C ILE A 191 9.69 -10.58 -0.53
N ARG A 192 10.71 -11.42 -0.42
CA ARG A 192 10.72 -12.75 -1.07
C ARG A 192 9.51 -13.60 -0.73
N GLN A 193 9.05 -13.56 0.54
CA GLN A 193 7.87 -14.32 0.94
C GLN A 193 6.58 -13.77 0.30
N LYS A 194 6.45 -12.45 0.25
CA LYS A 194 5.29 -11.82 -0.42
C LYS A 194 5.27 -12.07 -1.92
N LEU A 195 6.44 -12.12 -2.57
CA LEU A 195 6.59 -12.48 -3.97
C LEU A 195 6.05 -13.88 -4.25
N ARG A 196 6.49 -14.84 -3.44
CA ARG A 196 6.09 -16.23 -3.55
C ARG A 196 4.61 -16.47 -3.23
N LEU A 197 3.99 -15.55 -2.48
CA LEU A 197 2.56 -15.65 -2.14
C LEU A 197 1.69 -15.71 -3.38
N SER A 198 1.85 -14.75 -4.31
CA SER A 198 1.04 -14.69 -5.52
C SER A 198 1.27 -15.91 -6.40
N ASP A 199 2.53 -16.31 -6.59
CA ASP A 199 2.88 -17.48 -7.40
C ASP A 199 2.36 -18.78 -6.77
N PHE A 200 2.49 -18.90 -5.45
CA PHE A 200 1.96 -20.03 -4.71
C PHE A 200 0.44 -20.14 -4.83
N LEU A 201 -0.29 -19.07 -4.62
CA LEU A 201 -1.74 -19.07 -4.75
C LEU A 201 -2.19 -19.38 -6.18
N ARG A 202 -1.50 -18.85 -7.20
CA ARG A 202 -1.77 -19.15 -8.60
C ARG A 202 -1.53 -20.63 -8.94
N ALA A 203 -0.44 -21.21 -8.43
CA ALA A 203 -0.14 -22.64 -8.58
C ALA A 203 -1.23 -23.53 -7.97
N GLU A 204 -1.91 -23.04 -6.93
CA GLU A 204 -3.05 -23.69 -6.27
C GLU A 204 -4.42 -23.40 -6.95
N GLY A 205 -4.41 -22.77 -8.13
CA GLY A 205 -5.59 -22.49 -8.93
C GLY A 205 -6.37 -21.24 -8.51
N ILE A 206 -5.84 -20.42 -7.60
CA ILE A 206 -6.48 -19.16 -7.19
C ILE A 206 -6.16 -18.07 -8.22
N ASN A 207 -7.18 -17.33 -8.66
CA ASN A 207 -7.00 -16.16 -9.51
C ASN A 207 -6.44 -15.00 -8.69
N VAL A 208 -5.19 -14.59 -8.93
CA VAL A 208 -4.48 -13.58 -8.17
C VAL A 208 -4.01 -12.44 -9.05
N THR A 209 -4.48 -11.23 -8.76
CA THR A 209 -3.89 -9.99 -9.26
C THR A 209 -2.86 -9.48 -8.25
N CYS A 210 -1.64 -9.24 -8.69
CA CYS A 210 -0.58 -8.73 -7.84
C CYS A 210 -0.27 -7.27 -8.19
N ILE A 211 -0.52 -6.35 -7.25
CA ILE A 211 -0.19 -4.93 -7.42
C ILE A 211 1.18 -4.67 -6.82
N HIS A 212 2.11 -4.24 -7.67
CA HIS A 212 3.45 -3.84 -7.30
C HIS A 212 3.46 -2.36 -6.94
N ARG A 213 3.92 -2.02 -5.76
CA ARG A 213 3.89 -0.68 -5.20
C ARG A 213 5.23 -0.24 -4.61
N PRO A 214 5.65 1.03 -4.82
CA PRO A 214 6.86 1.61 -4.23
C PRO A 214 6.67 2.03 -2.77
N ALA A 215 7.59 2.87 -2.29
CA ALA A 215 7.49 3.53 -1.00
C ALA A 215 6.32 4.52 -0.95
N TYR A 216 5.78 4.76 0.24
CA TYR A 216 4.69 5.71 0.46
C TYR A 216 5.19 7.09 0.87
N TYR A 217 4.52 8.14 0.39
CA TYR A 217 4.78 9.53 0.77
C TYR A 217 4.70 9.77 2.27
N TYR A 218 3.72 9.18 2.96
CA TYR A 218 3.54 9.39 4.38
C TYR A 218 4.77 9.01 5.22
N ALA A 219 5.63 8.14 4.71
CA ALA A 219 6.90 7.80 5.37
C ALA A 219 7.84 9.00 5.46
N MET A 220 7.58 10.07 4.71
CA MET A 220 8.38 11.28 4.67
C MET A 220 7.90 12.38 5.62
N HIS A 221 6.67 12.31 6.15
CA HIS A 221 6.08 13.41 6.90
C HIS A 221 5.96 13.13 8.40
N ARG A 222 6.29 14.16 9.21
CA ARG A 222 6.16 14.16 10.66
C ARG A 222 4.76 14.57 11.14
N VAL A 223 3.81 14.76 10.29
CA VAL A 223 2.54 15.33 10.70
C VAL A 223 1.80 14.37 11.61
N ASP A 224 1.17 14.92 12.63
CA ASP A 224 0.21 14.18 13.45
C ASP A 224 -1.00 13.84 12.58
N TYR A 225 -0.94 12.69 11.99
CA TYR A 225 -1.97 12.18 11.10
C TYR A 225 -3.32 11.99 11.78
N THR A 226 -3.36 12.06 13.13
CA THR A 226 -4.61 11.88 13.89
C THR A 226 -5.58 13.04 13.76
N ALA A 227 -5.08 14.25 13.50
CA ALA A 227 -5.92 15.46 13.50
C ALA A 227 -6.62 15.75 12.16
N LYS A 228 -6.06 15.29 11.04
CA LYS A 228 -6.58 15.60 9.69
C LYS A 228 -7.07 14.38 8.90
N THR A 229 -6.60 13.22 9.25
CA THR A 229 -7.06 11.96 8.69
C THR A 229 -7.15 10.97 9.83
N HIS A 230 -7.97 9.98 9.63
CA HIS A 230 -7.99 8.84 10.54
C HIS A 230 -6.69 8.01 10.51
N PHE A 231 -5.63 8.48 9.87
CA PHE A 231 -4.33 7.83 9.82
C PHE A 231 -3.42 8.29 10.95
N ARG A 232 -2.90 7.38 11.73
CA ARG A 232 -1.90 7.64 12.75
C ARG A 232 -0.54 7.10 12.29
N GLY A 233 0.44 8.00 12.14
CA GLY A 233 1.84 7.62 12.01
C GLY A 233 2.38 7.15 13.36
N ASP A 234 2.36 5.85 13.59
CA ASP A 234 2.88 5.27 14.84
C ASP A 234 4.38 5.05 14.85
N SER A 235 5.08 5.42 13.78
CA SER A 235 6.53 5.31 13.75
C SER A 235 7.14 6.35 14.69
N GLN A 236 7.61 5.92 15.82
CA GLN A 236 8.44 6.72 16.74
C GLN A 236 9.63 7.33 15.99
N LEU A 237 10.13 6.63 14.97
CA LEU A 237 11.21 7.06 14.11
C LEU A 237 10.85 8.33 13.33
N SER A 238 9.64 8.41 12.77
CA SER A 238 9.18 9.60 12.06
C SER A 238 9.08 10.81 12.99
N LYS A 239 8.69 10.60 14.25
CA LYS A 239 8.57 11.67 15.25
C LYS A 239 9.91 12.27 15.69
N THR A 240 10.98 11.48 15.67
CA THR A 240 12.30 11.93 16.18
C THR A 240 13.19 12.52 15.08
N MET A 241 12.97 12.19 13.82
CA MET A 241 13.90 12.50 12.73
C MET A 241 13.41 13.55 11.75
N ILE A 242 12.12 13.88 11.74
CA ILE A 242 11.57 14.85 10.81
C ILE A 242 11.44 16.19 11.53
N ARG A 243 12.28 17.14 11.17
CA ARG A 243 12.08 18.55 11.48
C ARG A 243 11.19 19.17 10.41
N GLU A 244 10.44 20.21 10.78
CA GLU A 244 9.45 20.84 9.91
C GLU A 244 10.01 21.31 8.54
N ASP A 245 11.32 21.67 8.49
CA ASP A 245 12.04 22.11 7.30
C ASP A 245 12.82 21.00 6.56
N ASN A 246 12.64 19.73 6.95
CA ASN A 246 13.35 18.61 6.35
C ASN A 246 12.41 17.68 5.62
N ILE A 247 12.84 17.22 4.46
CA ILE A 247 12.24 16.11 3.73
C ILE A 247 13.12 14.89 3.98
N PRO A 248 12.66 13.92 4.76
CA PRO A 248 13.45 12.73 5.06
C PRO A 248 13.46 11.79 3.85
N GLY A 249 14.55 11.08 3.67
CA GLY A 249 14.70 10.09 2.62
C GLY A 249 15.45 8.85 3.10
N ILE A 250 15.41 7.83 2.29
CA ILE A 250 16.12 6.55 2.52
C ILE A 250 17.25 6.33 1.51
N THR A 251 17.36 7.20 0.51
CA THR A 251 18.31 7.12 -0.59
C THR A 251 19.13 8.40 -0.68
N PRO A 252 20.27 8.41 -1.36
CA PRO A 252 20.95 9.63 -1.76
C PRO A 252 20.01 10.60 -2.50
N PRO A 253 20.25 11.93 -2.41
CA PRO A 253 19.34 12.94 -2.95
C PRO A 253 19.18 12.91 -4.47
N ASP A 254 20.16 12.37 -5.19
CA ASP A 254 20.17 12.28 -6.66
C ASP A 254 19.44 11.02 -7.18
N PHE A 255 19.06 10.10 -6.30
CA PHE A 255 18.40 8.87 -6.71
C PHE A 255 16.95 9.13 -7.05
N LEU A 256 16.53 8.68 -8.24
CA LEU A 256 15.13 8.66 -8.62
C LEU A 256 14.39 7.59 -7.83
N VAL A 257 13.39 7.99 -7.08
CA VAL A 257 12.54 7.11 -6.26
C VAL A 257 11.11 7.23 -6.70
N ASN A 258 10.45 6.10 -6.90
CA ASN A 258 9.02 6.07 -7.08
C ASN A 258 8.31 6.19 -5.73
N TRP A 259 7.33 7.08 -5.67
CA TRP A 259 6.52 7.34 -4.49
C TRP A 259 5.05 7.04 -4.78
N LEU A 260 4.33 6.65 -3.76
CA LEU A 260 2.92 6.30 -3.86
C LEU A 260 2.13 6.90 -2.71
N ASP A 261 0.95 7.43 -3.01
CA ASP A 261 -0.06 7.68 -1.99
C ASP A 261 -0.93 6.44 -1.78
N VAL A 262 -1.30 6.17 -0.54
CA VAL A 262 -2.11 4.99 -0.19
C VAL A 262 -3.52 5.05 -0.80
N ARG A 263 -4.04 6.25 -1.07
CA ARG A 263 -5.35 6.46 -1.74
C ARG A 263 -5.32 5.99 -3.18
N ASP A 264 -4.20 6.18 -3.88
CA ASP A 264 -4.04 5.68 -5.24
C ASP A 264 -4.03 4.14 -5.28
N VAL A 265 -3.54 3.47 -4.23
CA VAL A 265 -3.67 2.01 -4.09
C VAL A 265 -5.14 1.60 -4.06
N GLY A 266 -5.95 2.26 -3.24
CA GLY A 266 -7.39 1.96 -3.13
C GLY A 266 -8.12 2.10 -4.46
N LYS A 267 -7.84 3.16 -5.23
CA LYS A 267 -8.40 3.37 -6.56
C LYS A 267 -8.07 2.23 -7.52
N TRP A 268 -6.79 1.80 -7.54
CA TRP A 268 -6.35 0.71 -8.40
C TRP A 268 -6.88 -0.65 -7.97
N VAL A 269 -7.01 -0.90 -6.67
CA VAL A 269 -7.69 -2.10 -6.15
C VAL A 269 -9.14 -2.14 -6.62
N GLY A 270 -9.86 -1.01 -6.54
CA GLY A 270 -11.21 -0.88 -7.06
C GLY A 270 -11.28 -1.19 -8.56
N THR A 271 -10.37 -0.62 -9.34
CA THR A 271 -10.29 -0.88 -10.79
C THR A 271 -10.02 -2.35 -11.10
N CYS A 272 -9.13 -3.01 -10.36
CA CYS A 272 -8.86 -4.44 -10.57
C CYS A 272 -10.11 -5.30 -10.33
N PHE A 273 -10.92 -4.99 -9.33
CA PHE A 273 -12.18 -5.69 -9.08
C PHE A 273 -13.28 -5.33 -10.09
N GLU A 274 -13.25 -4.13 -10.62
CA GLU A 274 -14.23 -3.66 -11.61
C GLU A 274 -13.99 -4.27 -13.01
N TYR A 275 -12.71 -4.52 -13.33
CA TYR A 275 -12.27 -5.07 -14.62
C TYR A 275 -11.50 -6.39 -14.44
N PRO A 276 -12.13 -7.42 -13.84
CA PRO A 276 -11.45 -8.69 -13.58
C PRO A 276 -10.95 -9.37 -14.85
N GLU A 277 -11.61 -9.16 -15.99
CA GLU A 277 -11.20 -9.68 -17.29
C GLU A 277 -9.85 -9.12 -17.78
N VAL A 278 -9.47 -7.92 -17.30
CA VAL A 278 -8.18 -7.30 -17.62
C VAL A 278 -7.10 -7.75 -16.64
N PHE A 279 -7.44 -7.83 -15.35
CA PHE A 279 -6.46 -7.99 -14.28
C PHE A 279 -6.31 -9.41 -13.73
N SER A 280 -7.15 -10.37 -14.14
CA SER A 280 -7.06 -11.77 -13.69
C SER A 280 -5.67 -12.35 -13.93
N ASN A 281 -5.04 -12.85 -12.86
CA ASN A 281 -3.70 -13.43 -12.87
C ASN A 281 -2.61 -12.50 -13.43
N GLN A 282 -2.81 -11.18 -13.32
CA GLN A 282 -1.84 -10.20 -13.78
C GLN A 282 -1.00 -9.65 -12.63
N ASP A 283 0.23 -9.29 -12.96
CA ASP A 283 1.07 -8.39 -12.17
C ASP A 283 0.98 -6.99 -12.76
N PHE A 284 0.78 -6.00 -11.91
CA PHE A 284 0.56 -4.62 -12.32
C PHE A 284 1.30 -3.66 -11.40
N SER A 285 2.03 -2.70 -11.98
CA SER A 285 2.86 -1.76 -11.21
C SER A 285 2.22 -0.39 -11.17
N ILE A 286 2.16 0.21 -9.99
CA ILE A 286 1.59 1.54 -9.76
C ILE A 286 2.58 2.46 -9.03
N ALA A 287 2.51 3.75 -9.31
CA ALA A 287 3.15 4.81 -8.54
C ALA A 287 2.38 6.13 -8.71
N SER A 288 2.50 7.04 -7.77
CA SER A 288 1.93 8.38 -7.87
C SER A 288 2.91 9.35 -8.52
N CYS A 289 4.19 9.25 -8.21
CA CYS A 289 5.24 10.03 -8.89
C CYS A 289 6.61 9.34 -8.86
N ALA A 290 7.55 9.91 -9.62
CA ALA A 290 8.96 9.57 -9.59
C ALA A 290 9.78 10.85 -9.41
N HIS A 291 10.44 11.01 -8.26
CA HIS A 291 11.22 12.21 -7.91
C HIS A 291 12.53 11.86 -7.24
N THR A 292 13.56 12.67 -7.51
CA THR A 292 14.78 12.71 -6.71
C THR A 292 14.55 13.50 -5.43
N GLY A 293 15.43 13.34 -4.44
CA GLY A 293 15.38 14.15 -3.22
C GLY A 293 15.48 15.65 -3.51
N HIS A 294 16.27 16.05 -4.49
CA HIS A 294 16.40 17.44 -4.93
C HIS A 294 15.08 17.96 -5.52
N GLN A 295 14.44 17.20 -6.39
CA GLN A 295 13.14 17.57 -6.95
C GLN A 295 12.06 17.72 -5.88
N LEU A 296 12.04 16.85 -4.86
CA LEU A 296 11.11 16.99 -3.74
C LEU A 296 11.34 18.30 -2.97
N VAL A 297 12.61 18.71 -2.76
CA VAL A 297 12.95 20.00 -2.14
C VAL A 297 12.46 21.16 -2.99
N GLU A 298 12.75 21.17 -4.28
CA GLU A 298 12.30 22.21 -5.21
C GLU A 298 10.78 22.38 -5.21
N ILE A 299 10.05 21.27 -5.25
CA ILE A 299 8.58 21.29 -5.20
C ILE A 299 8.10 21.86 -3.87
N ALA A 300 8.71 21.45 -2.74
CA ALA A 300 8.33 21.96 -1.43
C ALA A 300 8.61 23.46 -1.28
N GLU A 301 9.78 23.94 -1.72
CA GLU A 301 10.13 25.37 -1.70
C GLU A 301 9.23 26.21 -2.59
N LYS A 302 8.92 25.73 -3.80
CA LYS A 302 8.05 26.42 -4.75
C LYS A 302 6.62 26.58 -4.22
N ASN A 303 6.12 25.60 -3.49
CA ASN A 303 4.75 25.60 -2.98
C ASN A 303 4.63 26.19 -1.57
N ASN A 304 5.75 26.48 -0.88
CA ASN A 304 5.71 27.05 0.45
C ASN A 304 5.38 28.54 0.44
N ARG A 305 4.35 28.95 1.17
CA ARG A 305 3.82 30.33 1.21
C ARG A 305 4.69 31.31 2.01
N HIS A 306 5.61 30.79 2.81
CA HIS A 306 6.44 31.59 3.72
C HIS A 306 7.91 31.65 3.29
N GLY A 307 8.27 31.11 2.13
CA GLY A 307 9.65 31.09 1.63
C GLY A 307 10.58 30.24 2.49
N THR A 308 10.07 29.22 3.17
CA THR A 308 10.86 28.31 3.97
C THR A 308 11.79 27.51 3.07
N ARG A 309 13.08 27.45 3.44
CA ARG A 309 14.06 26.61 2.80
C ARG A 309 13.99 25.20 3.34
N PHE A 310 13.75 24.23 2.44
CA PHE A 310 13.70 22.81 2.76
C PHE A 310 15.07 22.16 2.50
N ARG A 311 15.27 21.00 3.13
CA ARG A 311 16.46 20.17 2.94
C ARG A 311 16.08 18.72 2.84
N TYR A 312 16.56 18.04 1.82
CA TYR A 312 16.48 16.59 1.79
C TYR A 312 17.50 16.00 2.76
N ARG A 313 17.06 15.16 3.67
CA ARG A 313 17.92 14.52 4.67
C ARG A 313 17.75 13.01 4.62
N PRO A 314 18.61 12.31 3.89
CA PRO A 314 18.65 10.86 3.92
C PRO A 314 19.03 10.38 5.32
N PHE A 315 18.39 9.31 5.75
CA PHE A 315 18.73 8.66 7.00
C PHE A 315 20.17 8.14 6.94
N PRO A 316 21.05 8.52 7.89
CA PRO A 316 22.39 7.98 7.92
C PRO A 316 22.35 6.46 8.13
N MET A 317 22.95 5.70 7.20
CA MET A 317 22.93 4.24 7.24
C MET A 317 23.54 3.67 8.52
N TRP A 318 24.59 4.33 9.06
CA TRP A 318 25.20 3.93 10.31
C TRP A 318 24.22 4.06 11.48
N LEU A 319 23.42 5.14 11.54
CA LEU A 319 22.41 5.34 12.57
C LEU A 319 21.30 4.29 12.47
N MET A 320 20.84 3.99 11.25
CA MET A 320 19.86 2.94 11.03
C MET A 320 20.38 1.57 11.46
N LYS A 321 21.67 1.26 11.16
CA LYS A 321 22.31 0.01 11.62
C LYS A 321 22.35 -0.06 13.14
N THR A 322 22.76 1.02 13.81
CA THR A 322 22.82 1.09 15.28
C THR A 322 21.42 0.92 15.89
N LEU A 323 20.42 1.65 15.39
CA LEU A 323 19.05 1.57 15.90
C LEU A 323 18.43 0.19 15.65
N SER A 324 18.77 -0.48 14.56
CA SER A 324 18.26 -1.82 14.26
C SER A 324 18.69 -2.88 15.28
N ALA A 325 19.76 -2.65 16.02
CA ALA A 325 20.18 -3.50 17.13
C ALA A 325 19.26 -3.36 18.37
N PHE A 326 18.57 -2.22 18.50
CA PHE A 326 17.73 -1.93 19.65
C PHE A 326 16.23 -1.98 19.38
N THR A 327 15.83 -1.80 18.11
CA THR A 327 14.41 -1.80 17.73
C THR A 327 14.18 -2.46 16.37
N ALA A 328 13.28 -3.43 16.39
CA ALA A 328 12.88 -4.13 15.17
C ALA A 328 12.16 -3.25 14.16
N GLU A 329 11.60 -2.11 14.58
CA GLU A 329 10.92 -1.16 13.69
C GLU A 329 11.85 -0.54 12.66
N VAL A 330 13.14 -0.42 12.97
CA VAL A 330 14.14 0.16 12.06
C VAL A 330 14.72 -0.87 11.09
N VAL A 331 14.64 -2.15 11.42
CA VAL A 331 15.22 -3.21 10.57
C VAL A 331 14.61 -3.21 9.17
N TYR A 332 13.32 -3.00 9.08
CA TYR A 332 12.60 -2.98 7.83
C TYR A 332 13.04 -1.80 6.91
N PRO A 333 12.95 -0.54 7.35
CA PRO A 333 13.47 0.59 6.56
C PRO A 333 14.95 0.46 6.24
N LEU A 334 15.77 -0.05 7.19
CA LEU A 334 17.19 -0.28 6.96
C LEU A 334 17.43 -1.25 5.81
N ARG A 335 16.77 -2.41 5.82
CA ARG A 335 16.91 -3.41 4.75
C ARG A 335 16.45 -2.88 3.40
N TYR A 336 15.38 -2.09 3.40
CA TYR A 336 14.87 -1.44 2.21
C TYR A 336 15.87 -0.40 1.67
N ALA A 337 16.40 0.47 2.55
CA ALA A 337 17.42 1.46 2.19
C ALA A 337 18.71 0.79 1.68
N GLN A 338 19.17 -0.28 2.33
CA GLN A 338 20.31 -1.06 1.86
C GLN A 338 20.08 -1.62 0.46
N TRP A 339 18.92 -2.22 0.24
CA TRP A 339 18.55 -2.77 -1.05
C TRP A 339 18.50 -1.72 -2.16
N TYR A 340 18.02 -0.50 -1.86
CA TYR A 340 18.04 0.62 -2.79
C TYR A 340 19.46 1.10 -3.08
N ASN A 341 20.28 1.30 -2.03
CA ASN A 341 21.65 1.81 -2.17
C ASN A 341 22.60 0.83 -2.88
N ASP A 342 22.42 -0.48 -2.66
CA ASP A 342 23.24 -1.51 -3.31
C ASP A 342 23.07 -1.55 -4.84
N ARG A 343 22.07 -0.86 -5.37
CA ARG A 343 21.76 -0.85 -6.79
C ARG A 343 22.26 0.34 -7.56
N GLY A 344 22.75 1.37 -6.90
CA GLY A 344 23.12 2.64 -7.55
C GLY A 344 21.89 3.28 -8.25
N ASN A 345 21.85 4.60 -8.29
CA ASN A 345 20.82 5.42 -8.95
C ASN A 345 19.34 5.11 -8.60
N GLY A 346 19.10 4.36 -7.52
CA GLY A 346 17.76 3.98 -7.12
C GLY A 346 17.13 2.94 -8.04
N TYR A 347 15.93 2.56 -7.68
CA TYR A 347 15.11 1.63 -8.44
C TYR A 347 13.97 2.38 -9.12
N ASP A 348 14.13 2.60 -10.41
CA ASP A 348 13.09 3.16 -11.25
C ASP A 348 12.34 2.01 -11.96
N PHE A 349 11.12 1.69 -11.53
CA PHE A 349 10.25 0.77 -12.24
C PHE A 349 9.19 1.50 -13.09
N ALA A 350 8.98 2.80 -12.83
CA ALA A 350 8.17 3.67 -13.64
C ALA A 350 8.85 5.03 -13.78
N CYS A 351 9.08 5.50 -14.98
CA CYS A 351 9.41 6.90 -15.23
C CYS A 351 8.14 7.76 -15.23
N ASN A 352 8.28 9.08 -15.19
CA ASN A 352 7.11 9.98 -15.21
C ASN A 352 6.24 9.80 -16.45
N GLU A 353 6.79 9.40 -17.57
CA GLU A 353 6.05 9.11 -18.81
C GLU A 353 5.16 7.88 -18.65
N ASP A 354 5.65 6.82 -17.97
CA ASP A 354 4.86 5.63 -17.68
C ASP A 354 3.71 5.94 -16.71
N LEU A 355 3.94 6.89 -15.80
CA LEU A 355 2.93 7.37 -14.88
C LEU A 355 1.81 8.14 -15.59
N ALA A 356 2.09 8.79 -16.73
CA ALA A 356 1.07 9.44 -17.54
C ALA A 356 0.04 8.45 -18.08
N ASP A 357 0.45 7.22 -18.43
CA ASP A 357 -0.51 6.17 -18.84
C ASP A 357 -1.46 5.82 -17.68
N LEU A 358 -0.97 5.70 -16.45
CA LEU A 358 -1.81 5.44 -15.27
C LEU A 358 -2.81 6.57 -15.01
N GLU A 359 -2.42 7.80 -15.26
CA GLU A 359 -3.24 9.00 -15.04
C GLU A 359 -4.46 9.07 -15.97
N ARG A 360 -4.42 8.39 -17.12
CA ARG A 360 -5.55 8.24 -18.04
C ARG A 360 -6.74 7.48 -17.40
N VAL A 361 -6.49 6.64 -16.40
CA VAL A 361 -7.52 5.90 -15.66
C VAL A 361 -7.91 6.62 -14.38
N HIS A 362 -6.92 7.05 -13.60
CA HIS A 362 -7.11 7.76 -12.34
C HIS A 362 -6.17 8.94 -12.20
N PRO A 363 -6.69 10.14 -11.86
CA PRO A 363 -5.85 11.26 -11.45
C PRO A 363 -4.95 10.83 -10.29
N ARG A 364 -3.64 11.01 -10.45
CA ARG A 364 -2.66 10.65 -9.45
C ARG A 364 -2.65 11.67 -8.30
N TRP A 365 -2.31 11.19 -7.12
CA TRP A 365 -2.03 12.05 -5.99
C TRP A 365 -0.59 12.58 -6.11
N SER A 366 -0.44 13.83 -6.55
CA SER A 366 0.89 14.43 -6.74
C SER A 366 1.53 14.80 -5.40
N PHE A 367 2.84 15.04 -5.41
CA PHE A 367 3.56 15.47 -4.22
C PHE A 367 3.11 16.86 -3.76
N GLU A 368 2.73 17.76 -4.67
CA GLU A 368 2.13 19.06 -4.36
C GLU A 368 0.84 18.92 -3.55
N LYS A 369 -0.04 18.02 -3.96
CA LYS A 369 -1.27 17.70 -3.21
C LYS A 369 -0.99 17.14 -1.83
N GLU A 370 0.08 16.34 -1.71
CA GLU A 370 0.55 15.79 -0.45
C GLU A 370 1.02 16.91 0.49
N LEU A 371 1.80 17.87 -0.02
CA LEU A 371 2.27 19.02 0.76
C LEU A 371 1.11 19.89 1.24
N GLU A 372 0.12 20.15 0.38
CA GLU A 372 -1.08 20.91 0.70
C GLU A 372 -1.92 20.19 1.76
N PHE A 373 -2.18 18.91 1.55
CA PHE A 373 -2.98 18.09 2.45
C PHE A 373 -2.41 18.05 3.89
N TRP A 374 -1.09 18.02 4.03
CA TRP A 374 -0.41 18.02 5.33
C TRP A 374 -0.13 19.41 5.89
N GLY A 375 -0.44 20.47 5.15
CA GLY A 375 -0.17 21.85 5.54
C GLY A 375 1.33 22.18 5.56
N ILE A 376 2.15 21.45 4.80
CA ILE A 376 3.60 21.71 4.68
C ILE A 376 3.83 23.02 3.95
N ASN A 377 2.90 23.44 3.08
CA ASN A 377 2.93 24.70 2.37
C ASN A 377 2.86 25.92 3.31
N ASP A 378 2.38 25.74 4.55
CA ASP A 378 2.21 26.78 5.56
C ASP A 378 3.30 26.75 6.64
N ILE A 379 4.35 25.97 6.48
CA ILE A 379 5.48 25.95 7.43
C ILE A 379 6.28 27.25 7.32
N ALA A 380 6.30 28.02 8.39
CA ALA A 380 7.07 29.26 8.47
C ALA A 380 8.57 29.00 8.71
N PRO A 381 9.47 29.87 8.22
CA PRO A 381 10.90 29.80 8.53
C PRO A 381 11.14 29.86 10.05
N ARG A 382 12.05 29.04 10.54
CA ARG A 382 12.44 29.14 11.96
C ARG A 382 13.03 30.51 12.24
N LYS A 383 12.52 31.17 13.25
CA LYS A 383 13.22 32.33 13.81
C LYS A 383 14.59 31.84 14.29
N LYS A 384 15.68 32.43 13.77
CA LYS A 384 17.01 32.21 14.34
C LYS A 384 16.90 32.54 15.83
N ALA A 385 17.15 31.56 16.69
CA ALA A 385 17.36 31.85 18.09
C ALA A 385 18.54 32.85 18.13
N GLY A 386 18.22 34.09 18.50
CA GLY A 386 19.22 35.15 18.70
C GLY A 386 20.13 34.83 19.87
#